data_c89ff764d22b3236f6f1b602af6ff6a6
#
_entry.id   c89ff764d22b3236f6f1b602af6ff6a6
#
_cell.length_a   1.000
_cell.length_b   1.000
_cell.length_c   1.000
_cell.angle_alpha   90.00
_cell.angle_beta   90.00
_cell.angle_gamma   90.00
#
_symmetry.space_group_name_H-M   'P 1'
#
loop_
_entity.id
_entity.type
_entity.pdbx_description
1 polymer ?
#
loop_
_entity_poly.entity_id
_entity_poly.type
_entity_poly.pdbx_seq_one_letter_code
_entity_poly.pdbx_strand_id
1 'polypeptide(L)'
;MCIRDSAYTGLLASNAAMNTTSNNIANVQTEGYSRQQVTQQASNALRVFQTYGCAGAGVETLAIERIRDEFYDGRFWDNNAQLGEYDMKQYYMQQLETYFDDDGKSTGFKTIFDQLMVTGMQALLKDPNSATAKSQFVGYAGALTEYFNGMAGNLEKVQKDINQEIKLKVDQINSLAGEIASLNKQINTIELAGTKANELRDRRTLLIDELSKIVDVEVKETPIIDANNENRETGANRYMVKIAGGQMLVDGSDYNGLECVARTSYEKVNQTDIDGLYDVYWADGQTFNLYNASMGGDLAGLIQMRDGNNGENFTGEITATGTTTDADGKTHDTVTVKVTKAYL
;
A
#
# COMPACT_ATOMS: atom_id res chain seq x y z
N MET A 1 15.09 44.26 36.77
CA MET A 1 14.93 42.83 36.78
C MET A 1 15.69 42.24 37.95
N CYS A 2 15.03 41.48 38.77
CA CYS A 2 15.56 40.96 40.01
C CYS A 2 16.23 39.60 39.77
N ILE A 3 17.32 39.26 40.46
CA ILE A 3 17.93 37.89 40.51
C ILE A 3 16.83 36.82 40.68
N ARG A 4 15.81 37.17 41.41
CA ARG A 4 14.58 36.34 41.63
C ARG A 4 13.87 35.96 40.33
N ASP A 5 13.78 36.89 39.34
CA ASP A 5 13.06 36.62 38.08
C ASP A 5 13.88 35.70 37.18
N SER A 6 15.20 35.87 37.13
CA SER A 6 16.09 34.97 36.37
C SER A 6 16.14 33.58 36.98
N ALA A 7 16.10 33.45 38.33
CA ALA A 7 16.00 32.15 39.01
C ALA A 7 14.64 31.49 38.77
N TYR A 8 13.56 32.25 38.73
CA TYR A 8 12.22 31.76 38.47
C TYR A 8 12.08 31.21 37.03
N THR A 9 12.55 31.94 36.02
CA THR A 9 12.54 31.45 34.62
C THR A 9 13.40 30.20 34.47
N GLY A 10 14.55 30.11 35.13
CA GLY A 10 15.38 28.90 35.15
C GLY A 10 14.68 27.70 35.81
N LEU A 11 13.92 27.93 36.88
CA LEU A 11 13.11 26.91 37.53
C LEU A 11 12.00 26.38 36.59
N LEU A 12 11.28 27.26 35.91
CA LEU A 12 10.25 26.89 34.94
C LEU A 12 10.83 26.07 33.80
N ALA A 13 11.96 26.48 33.24
CA ALA A 13 12.65 25.76 32.17
C ALA A 13 13.11 24.37 32.64
N SER A 14 13.64 24.25 33.85
CA SER A 14 14.03 22.97 34.44
C SER A 14 12.84 22.03 34.68
N ASN A 15 11.70 22.59 35.14
CA ASN A 15 10.47 21.82 35.31
C ASN A 15 9.94 21.30 33.96
N ALA A 16 9.95 22.12 32.91
CA ALA A 16 9.57 21.68 31.56
C ALA A 16 10.48 20.55 31.07
N ALA A 17 11.79 20.68 31.23
CA ALA A 17 12.75 19.62 30.85
C ALA A 17 12.55 18.32 31.65
N MET A 18 12.28 18.42 32.96
CA MET A 18 12.02 17.26 33.80
C MET A 18 10.72 16.56 33.44
N ASN A 19 9.64 17.32 33.18
CA ASN A 19 8.35 16.77 32.74
C ASN A 19 8.49 16.07 31.38
N THR A 20 9.20 16.66 30.43
CA THR A 20 9.46 16.06 29.12
C THR A 20 10.28 14.79 29.24
N THR A 21 11.30 14.78 30.10
CA THR A 21 12.10 13.58 30.35
C THR A 21 11.25 12.47 31.00
N SER A 22 10.40 12.81 31.97
CA SER A 22 9.49 11.86 32.60
C SER A 22 8.50 11.28 31.60
N ASN A 23 7.95 12.11 30.70
CA ASN A 23 7.06 11.67 29.63
C ASN A 23 7.78 10.73 28.64
N ASN A 24 9.03 11.04 28.25
CA ASN A 24 9.84 10.17 27.42
C ASN A 24 10.09 8.80 28.05
N ILE A 25 10.38 8.77 29.36
CA ILE A 25 10.61 7.50 30.09
C ILE A 25 9.31 6.70 30.19
N ALA A 26 8.20 7.37 30.52
CA ALA A 26 6.89 6.71 30.66
C ALA A 26 6.43 6.07 29.33
N ASN A 27 6.76 6.67 28.20
CA ASN A 27 6.33 6.23 26.87
C ASN A 27 7.41 5.47 26.08
N VAL A 28 8.51 5.05 26.71
CA VAL A 28 9.62 4.38 26.01
C VAL A 28 9.21 3.10 25.27
N GLN A 29 8.13 2.43 25.73
CA GLN A 29 7.60 1.21 25.11
C GLN A 29 6.30 1.46 24.35
N THR A 30 5.84 2.71 24.25
CA THR A 30 4.63 3.06 23.49
C THR A 30 4.97 3.07 22.01
N GLU A 31 4.29 2.25 21.23
CA GLU A 31 4.46 2.17 19.78
C GLU A 31 4.16 3.52 19.12
N GLY A 32 5.01 3.91 18.15
CA GLY A 32 4.87 5.18 17.44
C GLY A 32 5.29 6.42 18.23
N TYR A 33 5.65 6.31 19.52
CA TYR A 33 6.09 7.45 20.32
C TYR A 33 7.46 7.95 19.90
N SER A 34 7.58 9.25 19.63
CA SER A 34 8.83 9.91 19.30
C SER A 34 9.37 10.68 20.51
N ARG A 35 10.67 10.51 20.79
CA ARG A 35 11.34 11.25 21.88
C ARG A 35 11.16 12.76 21.70
N GLN A 36 10.72 13.45 22.75
CA GLN A 36 10.57 14.89 22.78
C GLN A 36 11.76 15.57 23.43
N GLN A 37 12.09 16.76 22.95
CA GLN A 37 13.17 17.60 23.47
C GLN A 37 12.63 19.01 23.70
N VAL A 38 13.07 19.60 24.83
CA VAL A 38 12.79 20.99 25.16
C VAL A 38 13.87 21.87 24.53
N THR A 39 13.47 22.82 23.69
CA THR A 39 14.37 23.83 23.10
C THR A 39 14.35 25.07 23.99
N GLN A 40 15.50 25.46 24.50
CA GLN A 40 15.68 26.58 25.40
C GLN A 40 16.72 27.56 24.84
N GLN A 41 16.50 28.84 25.10
CA GLN A 41 17.48 29.89 24.78
C GLN A 41 17.62 30.88 25.94
N ALA A 42 18.75 31.59 25.95
CA ALA A 42 18.92 32.71 26.86
C ALA A 42 17.92 33.81 26.50
N SER A 43 17.16 34.28 27.48
CA SER A 43 16.25 35.42 27.30
C SER A 43 17.02 36.67 26.92
N ASN A 44 16.38 37.60 26.20
CA ASN A 44 17.01 38.82 25.73
C ASN A 44 17.64 39.61 26.89
N ALA A 45 18.94 39.90 26.76
CA ALA A 45 19.66 40.65 27.76
C ALA A 45 19.14 42.10 27.88
N LEU A 46 18.88 42.54 29.10
CA LEU A 46 18.48 43.90 29.38
C LEU A 46 19.69 44.81 29.43
N ARG A 47 19.62 45.92 28.70
CA ARG A 47 20.67 46.94 28.74
C ARG A 47 20.63 47.65 30.09
N VAL A 48 21.69 47.54 30.83
CA VAL A 48 21.89 48.26 32.10
C VAL A 48 22.76 49.49 31.82
N PHE A 49 22.25 50.68 32.16
CA PHE A 49 22.96 51.94 31.98
C PHE A 49 24.06 52.14 33.05
N GLN A 50 24.90 51.13 33.20
CA GLN A 50 26.03 51.07 34.12
C GLN A 50 27.27 50.54 33.38
N THR A 51 28.44 50.69 33.97
CA THR A 51 29.76 50.34 33.39
C THR A 51 29.94 48.87 33.03
N TYR A 52 29.11 47.95 33.54
CA TYR A 52 29.17 46.51 33.27
C TYR A 52 28.22 46.02 32.13
N GLY A 53 27.58 46.92 31.41
CA GLY A 53 26.92 46.61 30.12
C GLY A 53 25.53 45.96 30.22
N CYS A 54 25.34 44.77 29.71
CA CYS A 54 24.06 44.09 29.66
C CYS A 54 23.91 43.02 30.76
N ALA A 55 22.79 42.98 31.42
CA ALA A 55 22.43 41.94 32.38
C ALA A 55 21.59 40.84 31.73
N GLY A 56 21.90 39.58 31.99
CA GLY A 56 21.13 38.44 31.53
C GLY A 56 19.71 38.42 32.13
N ALA A 57 18.72 38.07 31.32
CA ALA A 57 17.31 38.08 31.72
C ALA A 57 16.75 36.65 32.07
N GLY A 58 17.64 35.67 32.17
CA GLY A 58 17.25 34.28 32.47
C GLY A 58 17.14 33.41 31.23
N VAL A 59 16.25 32.39 31.27
CA VAL A 59 16.03 31.37 30.23
C VAL A 59 14.60 31.44 29.73
N GLU A 60 14.43 31.30 28.43
CA GLU A 60 13.12 31.16 27.79
C GLU A 60 13.00 29.75 27.16
N THR A 61 11.90 29.06 27.43
CA THR A 61 11.58 27.80 26.78
C THR A 61 10.79 28.11 25.50
N LEU A 62 11.36 27.79 24.34
CA LEU A 62 10.78 28.12 23.04
C LEU A 62 9.72 27.10 22.62
N ALA A 63 10.07 25.82 22.69
CA ALA A 63 9.18 24.75 22.24
C ALA A 63 9.56 23.41 22.89
N ILE A 64 8.59 22.49 22.87
CA ILE A 64 8.82 21.06 23.09
C ILE A 64 8.57 20.38 21.75
N GLU A 65 9.63 19.86 21.14
CA GLU A 65 9.58 19.29 19.80
C GLU A 65 9.94 17.81 19.81
N ARG A 66 9.30 17.03 18.95
CA ARG A 66 9.69 15.64 18.74
C ARG A 66 10.95 15.57 17.89
N ILE A 67 11.82 14.62 18.22
CA ILE A 67 13.01 14.33 17.43
C ILE A 67 12.66 13.19 16.48
N ARG A 68 12.51 13.52 15.20
CA ARG A 68 12.24 12.59 14.12
C ARG A 68 12.99 13.03 12.87
N ASP A 69 13.38 12.07 12.04
CA ASP A 69 14.09 12.30 10.80
C ASP A 69 13.25 11.78 9.64
N GLU A 70 12.68 12.70 8.84
CA GLU A 70 11.79 12.39 7.72
C GLU A 70 12.47 11.53 6.64
N PHE A 71 13.80 11.60 6.52
CA PHE A 71 14.53 10.75 5.58
C PHE A 71 14.46 9.27 5.97
N TYR A 72 14.61 8.98 7.28
CA TYR A 72 14.48 7.59 7.76
C TYR A 72 13.03 7.12 7.72
N ASP A 73 12.07 8.01 7.95
CA ASP A 73 10.65 7.68 7.83
C ASP A 73 10.30 7.26 6.39
N GLY A 74 10.71 8.04 5.38
CA GLY A 74 10.52 7.69 3.98
C GLY A 74 11.14 6.33 3.61
N ARG A 75 12.38 6.09 4.05
CA ARG A 75 13.05 4.80 3.86
C ARG A 75 12.33 3.63 4.53
N PHE A 76 11.77 3.87 5.70
CA PHE A 76 10.96 2.86 6.39
C PHE A 76 9.70 2.53 5.60
N TRP A 77 8.98 3.54 5.10
CA TRP A 77 7.77 3.35 4.31
C TRP A 77 8.03 2.60 3.01
N ASP A 78 9.08 2.96 2.27
CA ASP A 78 9.51 2.25 1.05
C ASP A 78 9.78 0.76 1.34
N ASN A 79 10.54 0.46 2.40
CA ASN A 79 10.83 -0.92 2.77
C ASN A 79 9.60 -1.67 3.28
N ASN A 80 8.71 -0.99 4.02
CA ASN A 80 7.49 -1.59 4.54
C ASN A 80 6.51 -1.94 3.42
N ALA A 81 6.43 -1.10 2.37
CA ALA A 81 5.66 -1.41 1.17
C ALA A 81 6.21 -2.65 0.45
N GLN A 82 7.53 -2.76 0.30
CA GLN A 82 8.12 -3.96 -0.28
C GLN A 82 7.86 -5.22 0.58
N LEU A 83 7.97 -5.08 1.90
CA LEU A 83 7.67 -6.17 2.82
C LEU A 83 6.23 -6.64 2.68
N GLY A 84 5.25 -5.73 2.65
CA GLY A 84 3.84 -6.07 2.46
C GLY A 84 3.59 -6.83 1.15
N GLU A 85 4.17 -6.34 0.04
CA GLU A 85 4.04 -6.99 -1.26
C GLU A 85 4.55 -8.45 -1.24
N TYR A 86 5.74 -8.68 -0.69
CA TYR A 86 6.32 -10.02 -0.65
C TYR A 86 5.65 -10.92 0.39
N ASP A 87 5.18 -10.39 1.51
CA ASP A 87 4.41 -11.14 2.51
C ASP A 87 3.13 -11.74 1.89
N MET A 88 2.37 -10.93 1.14
CA MET A 88 1.15 -11.40 0.47
C MET A 88 1.46 -12.44 -0.61
N LYS A 89 2.47 -12.19 -1.43
CA LYS A 89 2.93 -13.17 -2.45
C LYS A 89 3.34 -14.48 -1.80
N GLN A 90 4.14 -14.43 -0.75
CA GLN A 90 4.59 -15.62 -0.04
C GLN A 90 3.40 -16.40 0.54
N TYR A 91 2.46 -15.71 1.18
CA TYR A 91 1.29 -16.35 1.78
C TYR A 91 0.46 -17.12 0.74
N TYR A 92 0.10 -16.48 -0.37
CA TYR A 92 -0.69 -17.12 -1.40
C TYR A 92 0.08 -18.17 -2.21
N MET A 93 1.39 -17.98 -2.43
CA MET A 93 2.23 -18.99 -3.07
C MET A 93 2.36 -20.25 -2.22
N GLN A 94 2.51 -20.13 -0.90
CA GLN A 94 2.48 -21.28 0.00
C GLN A 94 1.14 -22.00 -0.01
N GLN A 95 0.02 -21.26 -0.10
CA GLN A 95 -1.30 -21.88 -0.25
C GLN A 95 -1.44 -22.61 -1.59
N LEU A 96 -0.95 -22.03 -2.69
CA LEU A 96 -0.94 -22.67 -4.00
C LEU A 96 -0.06 -23.93 -4.01
N GLU A 97 1.11 -23.89 -3.37
CA GLU A 97 2.02 -25.05 -3.27
C GLU A 97 1.29 -26.28 -2.73
N THR A 98 0.39 -26.11 -1.75
CA THR A 98 -0.37 -27.23 -1.18
C THR A 98 -1.27 -27.95 -2.19
N TYR A 99 -1.70 -27.26 -3.25
CA TYR A 99 -2.50 -27.85 -4.31
C TYR A 99 -1.66 -28.62 -5.35
N PHE A 100 -0.37 -28.31 -5.46
CA PHE A 100 0.56 -28.96 -6.38
C PHE A 100 1.44 -30.02 -5.70
N ASP A 101 1.20 -30.28 -4.41
CA ASP A 101 2.01 -31.24 -3.66
C ASP A 101 1.84 -32.67 -4.20
N ASP A 102 2.98 -33.31 -4.53
CA ASP A 102 3.08 -34.66 -5.07
C ASP A 102 4.26 -35.36 -4.36
N ASP A 103 4.18 -35.46 -3.03
CA ASP A 103 5.23 -35.98 -2.14
C ASP A 103 5.27 -37.51 -2.06
N GLY A 104 4.47 -38.19 -2.89
CA GLY A 104 4.33 -39.65 -2.90
C GLY A 104 3.43 -40.22 -1.78
N LYS A 105 2.92 -39.35 -0.89
CA LYS A 105 1.88 -39.66 0.10
C LYS A 105 0.51 -39.20 -0.36
N SER A 106 0.48 -38.08 -1.07
CA SER A 106 -0.69 -37.51 -1.75
C SER A 106 -0.69 -37.95 -3.20
N THR A 107 -1.89 -38.20 -3.78
CA THR A 107 -2.04 -38.51 -5.19
C THR A 107 -2.04 -37.23 -6.00
N GLY A 108 -0.86 -36.78 -6.41
CA GLY A 108 -0.68 -35.60 -7.22
C GLY A 108 -0.67 -35.88 -8.74
N PHE A 109 -0.37 -34.83 -9.52
CA PHE A 109 -0.35 -34.88 -10.98
C PHE A 109 0.53 -36.00 -11.54
N LYS A 110 1.76 -36.13 -11.00
CA LYS A 110 2.72 -37.13 -11.49
C LYS A 110 2.20 -38.56 -11.33
N THR A 111 1.65 -38.87 -10.17
CA THR A 111 1.10 -40.20 -9.89
C THR A 111 -0.07 -40.53 -10.84
N ILE A 112 -1.01 -39.60 -11.04
CA ILE A 112 -2.16 -39.81 -11.93
C ILE A 112 -1.70 -39.88 -13.40
N PHE A 113 -0.75 -39.04 -13.80
CA PHE A 113 -0.20 -39.04 -15.15
C PHE A 113 0.57 -40.34 -15.43
N ASP A 114 1.39 -40.82 -14.51
CA ASP A 114 2.11 -42.10 -14.64
C ASP A 114 1.14 -43.29 -14.71
N GLN A 115 0.03 -43.26 -13.96
CA GLN A 115 -1.02 -44.29 -14.09
C GLN A 115 -1.65 -44.32 -15.47
N LEU A 116 -1.91 -43.16 -16.10
CA LEU A 116 -2.45 -43.09 -17.44
C LEU A 116 -1.40 -43.45 -18.50
N MET A 117 -0.26 -42.75 -18.52
CA MET A 117 0.71 -42.83 -19.62
C MET A 117 1.62 -44.05 -19.52
N VAL A 118 1.96 -44.51 -18.32
CA VAL A 118 2.82 -45.69 -18.15
C VAL A 118 1.98 -46.94 -17.97
N THR A 119 1.18 -47.00 -16.90
CA THR A 119 0.45 -48.21 -16.55
C THR A 119 -0.67 -48.54 -17.54
N GLY A 120 -1.52 -47.59 -17.87
CA GLY A 120 -2.67 -47.76 -18.77
C GLY A 120 -2.25 -48.00 -20.20
N MET A 121 -1.27 -47.23 -20.70
CA MET A 121 -0.74 -47.36 -22.06
C MET A 121 0.00 -48.69 -22.27
N GLN A 122 0.81 -49.12 -21.29
CA GLN A 122 1.50 -50.41 -21.36
C GLN A 122 0.52 -51.60 -21.35
N ALA A 123 -0.55 -51.51 -20.58
CA ALA A 123 -1.60 -52.51 -20.55
C ALA A 123 -2.27 -52.65 -21.93
N LEU A 124 -2.59 -51.53 -22.59
CA LEU A 124 -3.15 -51.49 -23.94
C LEU A 124 -2.19 -52.02 -25.01
N LEU A 125 -0.89 -51.70 -24.92
CA LEU A 125 0.14 -52.15 -25.83
C LEU A 125 0.32 -53.67 -25.73
N LYS A 126 0.20 -54.24 -24.52
CA LYS A 126 0.35 -55.69 -24.29
C LYS A 126 -0.83 -56.47 -24.84
N ASP A 127 -2.06 -55.98 -24.65
CA ASP A 127 -3.28 -56.63 -25.18
C ASP A 127 -4.29 -55.58 -25.66
N PRO A 128 -4.21 -55.13 -26.92
CA PRO A 128 -5.08 -54.10 -27.48
C PRO A 128 -6.57 -54.49 -27.57
N ASN A 129 -6.86 -55.79 -27.52
CA ASN A 129 -8.22 -56.27 -27.62
C ASN A 129 -8.87 -56.51 -26.27
N SER A 130 -8.14 -56.41 -25.15
CA SER A 130 -8.67 -56.58 -23.81
C SER A 130 -9.67 -55.47 -23.44
N ALA A 131 -10.92 -55.87 -23.17
CA ALA A 131 -11.93 -54.92 -22.68
C ALA A 131 -11.56 -54.35 -21.32
N THR A 132 -10.86 -55.12 -20.48
CA THR A 132 -10.38 -54.70 -19.16
C THR A 132 -9.32 -53.61 -19.28
N ALA A 133 -8.31 -53.79 -20.18
CA ALA A 133 -7.26 -52.80 -20.40
C ALA A 133 -7.83 -51.47 -20.94
N LYS A 134 -8.82 -51.56 -21.84
CA LYS A 134 -9.52 -50.36 -22.36
C LYS A 134 -10.28 -49.63 -21.26
N SER A 135 -11.02 -50.38 -20.42
CA SER A 135 -11.78 -49.80 -19.31
C SER A 135 -10.86 -49.14 -18.26
N GLN A 136 -9.72 -49.76 -17.94
CA GLN A 136 -8.71 -49.20 -17.05
C GLN A 136 -8.11 -47.90 -17.62
N PHE A 137 -7.76 -47.87 -18.89
CA PHE A 137 -7.24 -46.68 -19.54
C PHE A 137 -8.24 -45.51 -19.50
N VAL A 138 -9.50 -45.79 -19.80
CA VAL A 138 -10.57 -44.77 -19.70
C VAL A 138 -10.75 -44.32 -18.25
N GLY A 139 -10.65 -45.22 -17.26
CA GLY A 139 -10.68 -44.87 -15.85
C GLY A 139 -9.55 -43.93 -15.42
N TYR A 140 -8.31 -44.20 -15.87
CA TYR A 140 -7.17 -43.31 -15.61
C TYR A 140 -7.29 -41.94 -16.31
N ALA A 141 -7.83 -41.91 -17.53
CA ALA A 141 -8.13 -40.66 -18.22
C ALA A 141 -9.21 -39.85 -17.49
N GLY A 142 -10.25 -40.55 -16.96
CA GLY A 142 -11.26 -39.92 -16.09
C GLY A 142 -10.66 -39.30 -14.84
N ALA A 143 -9.79 -40.04 -14.12
CA ALA A 143 -9.11 -39.57 -12.94
C ALA A 143 -8.22 -38.30 -13.21
N LEU A 144 -7.54 -38.28 -14.37
CA LEU A 144 -6.77 -37.09 -14.78
C LEU A 144 -7.68 -35.88 -15.03
N THR A 145 -8.82 -36.09 -15.66
CA THR A 145 -9.81 -35.05 -15.92
C THR A 145 -10.39 -34.48 -14.61
N GLU A 146 -10.73 -35.37 -13.67
CA GLU A 146 -11.24 -34.99 -12.33
C GLU A 146 -10.17 -34.18 -11.56
N TYR A 147 -8.89 -34.58 -11.64
CA TYR A 147 -7.80 -33.86 -11.03
C TYR A 147 -7.69 -32.42 -11.56
N PHE A 148 -7.71 -32.25 -12.89
CA PHE A 148 -7.66 -30.90 -13.47
C PHE A 148 -8.88 -30.05 -13.12
N ASN A 149 -10.07 -30.62 -13.12
CA ASN A 149 -11.28 -29.92 -12.72
C ASN A 149 -11.24 -29.50 -11.24
N GLY A 150 -10.76 -30.40 -10.36
CA GLY A 150 -10.53 -30.06 -8.96
C GLY A 150 -9.51 -28.97 -8.75
N MET A 151 -8.40 -29.01 -9.50
CA MET A 151 -7.37 -27.99 -9.49
C MET A 151 -7.92 -26.62 -9.93
N ALA A 152 -8.64 -26.60 -11.05
CA ALA A 152 -9.27 -25.36 -11.55
C ALA A 152 -10.20 -24.75 -10.50
N GLY A 153 -11.09 -25.58 -9.88
CA GLY A 153 -11.97 -25.10 -8.81
C GLY A 153 -11.24 -24.56 -7.58
N ASN A 154 -10.08 -25.15 -7.22
CA ASN A 154 -9.25 -24.64 -6.14
C ASN A 154 -8.61 -23.29 -6.50
N LEU A 155 -8.10 -23.13 -7.72
CA LEU A 155 -7.52 -21.88 -8.19
C LEU A 155 -8.57 -20.76 -8.28
N GLU A 156 -9.77 -21.06 -8.78
CA GLU A 156 -10.89 -20.11 -8.79
C GLU A 156 -11.27 -19.65 -7.37
N LYS A 157 -11.23 -20.55 -6.40
CA LYS A 157 -11.49 -20.22 -5.00
C LYS A 157 -10.42 -19.28 -4.45
N VAL A 158 -9.13 -19.56 -4.70
CA VAL A 158 -8.03 -18.67 -4.28
C VAL A 158 -8.19 -17.30 -4.93
N GLN A 159 -8.52 -17.22 -6.22
CA GLN A 159 -8.73 -15.94 -6.91
C GLN A 159 -9.89 -15.15 -6.27
N LYS A 160 -10.96 -15.84 -5.87
CA LYS A 160 -12.07 -15.20 -5.16
C LYS A 160 -11.69 -14.70 -3.78
N ASP A 161 -10.91 -15.48 -3.03
CA ASP A 161 -10.45 -15.09 -1.69
C ASP A 161 -9.53 -13.87 -1.78
N ILE A 162 -8.59 -13.84 -2.72
CA ILE A 162 -7.73 -12.67 -3.00
C ILE A 162 -8.56 -11.44 -3.38
N ASN A 163 -9.57 -11.63 -4.23
CA ASN A 163 -10.45 -10.53 -4.64
C ASN A 163 -11.19 -9.91 -3.45
N GLN A 164 -11.65 -10.73 -2.51
CA GLN A 164 -12.28 -10.24 -1.29
C GLN A 164 -11.28 -9.52 -0.39
N GLU A 165 -10.04 -9.99 -0.30
CA GLU A 165 -9.00 -9.36 0.48
C GLU A 165 -8.60 -8.00 -0.10
N ILE A 166 -8.54 -7.85 -1.42
CA ILE A 166 -8.35 -6.56 -2.08
C ILE A 166 -9.39 -5.55 -1.59
N LYS A 167 -10.67 -5.95 -1.54
CA LYS A 167 -11.72 -5.08 -1.04
C LYS A 167 -11.48 -4.66 0.41
N LEU A 168 -11.09 -5.60 1.28
CA LEU A 168 -10.79 -5.29 2.69
C LEU A 168 -9.62 -4.31 2.82
N LYS A 169 -8.57 -4.47 1.99
CA LYS A 169 -7.44 -3.53 1.98
C LYS A 169 -7.83 -2.14 1.49
N VAL A 170 -8.69 -2.05 0.47
CA VAL A 170 -9.24 -0.76 0.00
C VAL A 170 -10.07 -0.09 1.11
N ASP A 171 -10.93 -0.83 1.80
CA ASP A 171 -11.71 -0.31 2.93
C ASP A 171 -10.79 0.17 4.07
N GLN A 172 -9.69 -0.55 4.33
CA GLN A 172 -8.68 -0.15 5.32
C GLN A 172 -7.93 1.12 4.90
N ILE A 173 -7.55 1.27 3.64
CA ILE A 173 -6.94 2.51 3.09
C ILE A 173 -7.89 3.70 3.34
N ASN A 174 -9.17 3.55 3.04
CA ASN A 174 -10.16 4.61 3.23
C ASN A 174 -10.32 5.01 4.70
N SER A 175 -10.34 4.02 5.61
CA SER A 175 -10.40 4.28 7.05
C SER A 175 -9.18 5.06 7.53
N LEU A 176 -7.96 4.60 7.16
CA LEU A 176 -6.71 5.28 7.51
C LEU A 176 -6.65 6.70 6.93
N ALA A 177 -7.08 6.90 5.68
CA ALA A 177 -7.12 8.21 5.04
C ALA A 177 -8.05 9.19 5.80
N GLY A 178 -9.24 8.73 6.19
CA GLY A 178 -10.18 9.52 6.97
C GLY A 178 -9.64 9.89 8.36
N GLU A 179 -8.98 8.95 9.04
CA GLU A 179 -8.35 9.20 10.33
C GLU A 179 -7.19 10.20 10.21
N ILE A 180 -6.33 10.06 9.21
CA ILE A 180 -5.21 10.98 8.93
C ILE A 180 -5.75 12.39 8.66
N ALA A 181 -6.78 12.55 7.82
CA ALA A 181 -7.41 13.83 7.52
C ALA A 181 -7.98 14.48 8.79
N SER A 182 -8.64 13.69 9.65
CA SER A 182 -9.16 14.15 10.94
C SER A 182 -8.04 14.62 11.89
N LEU A 183 -6.94 13.86 11.98
CA LEU A 183 -5.77 14.24 12.79
C LEU A 183 -5.11 15.51 12.24
N ASN A 184 -4.98 15.67 10.93
CA ASN A 184 -4.46 16.88 10.32
C ASN A 184 -5.24 18.13 10.74
N LYS A 185 -6.58 18.02 10.77
CA LYS A 185 -7.47 19.11 11.23
C LYS A 185 -7.22 19.44 12.70
N GLN A 186 -7.10 18.42 13.56
CA GLN A 186 -6.84 18.60 14.99
C GLN A 186 -5.46 19.22 15.24
N ILE A 187 -4.41 18.72 14.56
CA ILE A 187 -3.04 19.24 14.63
C ILE A 187 -3.03 20.72 14.26
N ASN A 188 -3.60 21.06 13.11
CA ASN A 188 -3.63 22.44 12.64
C ASN A 188 -4.39 23.36 13.62
N THR A 189 -5.48 22.89 14.23
CA THR A 189 -6.22 23.68 15.24
C THR A 189 -5.36 24.01 16.46
N ILE A 190 -4.52 23.06 16.91
CA ILE A 190 -3.63 23.27 18.06
C ILE A 190 -2.42 24.13 17.66
N GLU A 191 -1.83 23.87 16.50
CA GLU A 191 -0.60 24.54 16.08
C GLU A 191 -0.81 25.98 15.64
N LEU A 192 -2.01 26.36 15.19
CA LEU A 192 -2.39 27.75 14.98
C LEU A 192 -2.33 28.58 16.29
N ALA A 193 -2.48 27.94 17.45
CA ALA A 193 -2.34 28.59 18.75
C ALA A 193 -0.86 28.74 19.19
N GLY A 194 0.11 28.30 18.38
CA GLY A 194 1.56 28.41 18.64
C GLY A 194 2.16 27.29 19.48
N THR A 195 1.45 26.16 19.66
CA THR A 195 1.94 24.97 20.37
C THR A 195 2.10 23.80 19.40
N LYS A 196 3.06 22.89 19.63
CA LYS A 196 3.23 21.69 18.80
C LYS A 196 2.38 20.54 19.33
N ALA A 197 1.64 19.89 18.45
CA ALA A 197 0.75 18.77 18.78
C ALA A 197 1.49 17.41 18.64
N ASN A 198 2.54 17.20 19.45
CA ASN A 198 3.48 16.08 19.28
C ASN A 198 2.81 14.70 19.31
N GLU A 199 1.90 14.46 20.28
CA GLU A 199 1.21 13.16 20.42
C GLU A 199 0.28 12.87 19.23
N LEU A 200 -0.40 13.89 18.70
CA LEU A 200 -1.24 13.72 17.50
C LEU A 200 -0.40 13.51 16.24
N ARG A 201 0.74 14.17 16.17
CA ARG A 201 1.69 13.95 15.08
C ARG A 201 2.30 12.56 15.13
N ASP A 202 2.58 12.02 16.32
CA ASP A 202 3.07 10.64 16.49
C ASP A 202 1.98 9.64 16.08
N ARG A 203 0.73 9.85 16.52
CA ARG A 203 -0.40 9.01 16.09
C ARG A 203 -0.62 9.06 14.59
N ARG A 204 -0.52 10.25 13.96
CA ARG A 204 -0.62 10.39 12.50
C ARG A 204 0.47 9.59 11.79
N THR A 205 1.70 9.64 12.29
CA THR A 205 2.81 8.90 11.69
C THR A 205 2.60 7.40 11.82
N LEU A 206 2.08 6.89 12.94
CA LEU A 206 1.75 5.48 13.11
C LEU A 206 0.72 5.02 12.06
N LEU A 207 -0.31 5.83 11.77
CA LEU A 207 -1.28 5.53 10.70
C LEU A 207 -0.64 5.51 9.31
N ILE A 208 0.37 6.35 9.06
CA ILE A 208 1.16 6.30 7.81
C ILE A 208 2.02 5.03 7.77
N ASP A 209 2.60 4.62 8.89
CA ASP A 209 3.37 3.38 8.99
C ASP A 209 2.47 2.16 8.65
N GLU A 210 1.23 2.13 9.14
CA GLU A 210 0.24 1.11 8.78
C GLU A 210 -0.16 1.18 7.31
N LEU A 211 -0.41 2.39 6.78
CA LEU A 211 -0.78 2.61 5.39
C LEU A 211 0.33 2.16 4.44
N SER A 212 1.59 2.43 4.78
CA SER A 212 2.77 2.09 3.97
C SER A 212 2.94 0.59 3.75
N LYS A 213 2.42 -0.26 4.66
CA LYS A 213 2.40 -1.70 4.44
C LYS A 213 1.38 -2.13 3.38
N ILE A 214 0.27 -1.38 3.26
CA ILE A 214 -0.82 -1.72 2.35
C ILE A 214 -0.56 -1.21 0.94
N VAL A 215 0.04 -0.02 0.82
CA VAL A 215 0.34 0.66 -0.44
C VAL A 215 1.57 1.55 -0.28
N ASP A 216 2.34 1.74 -1.34
CA ASP A 216 3.47 2.68 -1.33
C ASP A 216 2.99 4.12 -1.07
N VAL A 217 3.65 4.84 -0.16
CA VAL A 217 3.25 6.17 0.30
C VAL A 217 4.35 7.20 0.14
N GLU A 218 4.00 8.37 -0.37
CA GLU A 218 4.83 9.57 -0.40
C GLU A 218 4.17 10.66 0.43
N VAL A 219 4.87 11.16 1.43
CA VAL A 219 4.36 12.19 2.34
C VAL A 219 5.09 13.49 2.12
N LYS A 220 4.33 14.59 2.11
CA LYS A 220 4.89 15.94 2.04
C LYS A 220 4.15 16.90 2.97
N GLU A 221 4.89 17.54 3.86
CA GLU A 221 4.37 18.60 4.74
C GLU A 221 4.90 19.96 4.28
N THR A 222 4.00 20.94 4.13
CA THR A 222 4.36 22.30 3.72
C THR A 222 3.67 23.30 4.64
N PRO A 223 4.39 24.32 5.15
CA PRO A 223 3.79 25.35 5.99
C PRO A 223 2.75 26.16 5.19
N ILE A 224 1.67 26.54 5.86
CA ILE A 224 0.67 27.43 5.29
C ILE A 224 1.06 28.88 5.61
N ILE A 225 1.26 29.67 4.55
CA ILE A 225 1.67 31.06 4.63
C ILE A 225 0.43 31.95 4.80
N ASP A 226 0.57 33.02 5.60
CA ASP A 226 -0.49 34.02 5.80
C ASP A 226 -0.81 34.75 4.48
N ALA A 227 -2.08 34.75 4.08
CA ALA A 227 -2.53 35.41 2.84
C ALA A 227 -2.25 36.93 2.79
N ASN A 228 -2.07 37.58 3.96
CA ASN A 228 -1.78 39.00 4.06
C ASN A 228 -0.29 39.32 4.20
N ASN A 229 0.56 38.32 4.45
CA ASN A 229 1.99 38.47 4.63
C ASN A 229 2.75 37.21 4.22
N GLU A 230 3.30 37.21 3.01
CA GLU A 230 4.03 36.07 2.42
C GLU A 230 5.26 35.62 3.22
N ASN A 231 5.75 36.43 4.14
CA ASN A 231 6.90 36.09 5.00
C ASN A 231 6.48 35.54 6.37
N ARG A 232 5.18 35.36 6.60
CA ARG A 232 4.66 34.89 7.89
C ARG A 232 3.99 33.53 7.73
N GLU A 233 4.52 32.53 8.39
CA GLU A 233 3.87 31.25 8.57
C GLU A 233 2.70 31.37 9.56
N THR A 234 1.59 30.71 9.25
CA THR A 234 0.41 30.71 10.12
C THR A 234 0.56 29.79 11.34
N GLY A 235 1.56 28.89 11.31
CA GLY A 235 1.75 27.79 12.26
C GLY A 235 1.03 26.51 11.88
N ALA A 236 0.05 26.59 10.97
CA ALA A 236 -0.59 25.40 10.40
C ALA A 236 0.21 24.85 9.20
N ASN A 237 0.10 23.55 8.98
CA ASN A 237 0.77 22.86 7.88
C ASN A 237 -0.25 22.15 6.97
N ARG A 238 0.02 22.17 5.67
CA ARG A 238 -0.65 21.33 4.69
C ARG A 238 0.11 20.01 4.61
N TYR A 239 -0.52 18.96 5.10
CA TYR A 239 0.04 17.61 5.08
C TYR A 239 -0.61 16.81 3.95
N MET A 240 0.19 16.38 3.00
CA MET A 240 -0.26 15.66 1.80
C MET A 240 0.27 14.24 1.85
N VAL A 241 -0.63 13.28 1.60
CA VAL A 241 -0.28 11.87 1.46
C VAL A 241 -0.67 11.43 0.06
N LYS A 242 0.31 10.96 -0.69
CA LYS A 242 0.14 10.37 -2.01
C LYS A 242 0.42 8.89 -1.94
N ILE A 243 -0.26 8.13 -2.78
CA ILE A 243 -0.10 6.68 -2.87
C ILE A 243 0.15 6.23 -4.30
N ALA A 244 0.63 5.00 -4.48
CA ALA A 244 0.74 4.32 -5.76
C ALA A 244 1.39 5.17 -6.87
N GLY A 245 2.58 5.73 -6.59
CA GLY A 245 3.32 6.53 -7.57
C GLY A 245 2.82 7.95 -7.76
N GLY A 246 2.28 8.57 -6.70
CA GLY A 246 2.02 10.00 -6.65
C GLY A 246 0.57 10.42 -6.75
N GLN A 247 -0.38 9.50 -6.66
CA GLN A 247 -1.81 9.79 -6.64
C GLN A 247 -2.24 10.33 -5.27
N MET A 248 -3.00 11.43 -5.23
CA MET A 248 -3.37 12.13 -4.00
C MET A 248 -4.45 11.39 -3.23
N LEU A 249 -4.12 10.90 -2.03
CA LEU A 249 -5.08 10.26 -1.12
C LEU A 249 -5.60 11.26 -0.07
N VAL A 250 -4.68 11.98 0.60
CA VAL A 250 -5.05 12.97 1.63
C VAL A 250 -4.41 14.30 1.28
N ASP A 251 -5.19 15.38 1.36
CA ASP A 251 -4.74 16.75 1.19
C ASP A 251 -5.25 17.65 2.33
N GLY A 252 -4.38 17.88 3.30
CA GLY A 252 -4.76 18.60 4.51
C GLY A 252 -5.85 17.90 5.29
N SER A 253 -7.03 18.48 5.38
CA SER A 253 -8.20 17.93 6.09
C SER A 253 -9.14 17.10 5.21
N ASP A 254 -8.88 17.03 3.93
CA ASP A 254 -9.71 16.35 2.95
C ASP A 254 -9.00 15.08 2.46
N TYR A 255 -9.77 14.07 2.08
CA TYR A 255 -9.24 12.85 1.48
C TYR A 255 -10.10 12.39 0.30
N ASN A 256 -9.48 11.72 -0.66
CA ASN A 256 -10.16 11.06 -1.78
C ASN A 256 -10.18 9.56 -1.49
N GLY A 257 -11.38 8.97 -1.38
CA GLY A 257 -11.54 7.55 -1.11
C GLY A 257 -11.37 6.70 -2.36
N LEU A 258 -11.17 5.40 -2.15
CA LEU A 258 -11.14 4.38 -3.19
C LEU A 258 -12.43 3.55 -3.15
N GLU A 259 -12.91 3.12 -4.30
CA GLU A 259 -14.11 2.29 -4.44
C GLU A 259 -13.81 1.05 -5.28
N CYS A 260 -14.29 -0.11 -4.82
CA CYS A 260 -14.19 -1.37 -5.55
C CYS A 260 -15.43 -1.56 -6.42
N VAL A 261 -15.24 -1.64 -7.74
CA VAL A 261 -16.31 -1.88 -8.71
C VAL A 261 -16.10 -3.25 -9.37
N ALA A 262 -17.13 -4.09 -9.40
CA ALA A 262 -17.05 -5.39 -10.04
C ALA A 262 -16.91 -5.26 -11.56
N ARG A 263 -15.91 -5.94 -12.13
CA ARG A 263 -15.71 -6.04 -13.59
C ARG A 263 -16.90 -6.72 -14.25
N THR A 264 -17.28 -6.23 -15.39
CA THR A 264 -18.23 -6.95 -16.26
C THR A 264 -17.51 -8.11 -16.97
N SER A 265 -18.29 -9.02 -17.55
CA SER A 265 -17.72 -10.18 -18.29
C SER A 265 -16.85 -9.78 -19.49
N TYR A 266 -16.99 -8.56 -19.99
CA TYR A 266 -16.20 -8.01 -21.12
C TYR A 266 -14.90 -7.33 -20.66
N GLU A 267 -14.74 -7.08 -19.35
CA GLU A 267 -13.60 -6.39 -18.76
C GLU A 267 -12.65 -7.36 -18.06
N LYS A 268 -12.81 -8.65 -18.25
CA LYS A 268 -11.93 -9.66 -17.70
C LYS A 268 -10.49 -9.46 -18.18
N VAL A 269 -9.54 -9.58 -17.28
CA VAL A 269 -8.11 -9.51 -17.60
C VAL A 269 -7.69 -10.78 -18.31
N ASN A 270 -8.12 -11.95 -17.83
CA ASN A 270 -7.95 -13.24 -18.49
C ASN A 270 -9.31 -13.86 -18.82
N GLN A 271 -9.37 -14.66 -19.88
CA GLN A 271 -10.61 -15.35 -20.24
C GLN A 271 -11.07 -16.34 -19.17
N THR A 272 -10.13 -16.89 -18.41
CA THR A 272 -10.36 -17.86 -17.34
C THR A 272 -10.69 -17.23 -16.00
N ASP A 273 -10.65 -15.90 -15.89
CA ASP A 273 -10.98 -15.20 -14.65
C ASP A 273 -12.45 -15.48 -14.25
N ILE A 274 -12.69 -15.57 -12.94
CA ILE A 274 -14.04 -15.63 -12.40
C ILE A 274 -14.77 -14.30 -12.67
N ASP A 275 -16.11 -14.35 -12.69
CA ASP A 275 -16.92 -13.14 -12.80
C ASP A 275 -16.90 -12.32 -11.50
N GLY A 276 -16.98 -11.00 -11.63
CA GLY A 276 -17.12 -10.09 -10.48
C GLY A 276 -15.83 -9.77 -9.74
N LEU A 277 -14.66 -9.94 -10.37
CA LEU A 277 -13.41 -9.41 -9.84
C LEU A 277 -13.48 -7.87 -9.76
N TYR A 278 -12.89 -7.30 -8.71
CA TYR A 278 -12.94 -5.85 -8.49
C TYR A 278 -11.84 -5.12 -9.24
N ASP A 279 -12.22 -4.04 -9.92
CA ASP A 279 -11.34 -2.92 -10.22
C ASP A 279 -11.49 -1.85 -9.14
N VAL A 280 -10.44 -1.06 -8.94
CA VAL A 280 -10.43 0.02 -7.96
C VAL A 280 -10.49 1.35 -8.70
N TYR A 281 -11.37 2.21 -8.26
CA TYR A 281 -11.54 3.58 -8.76
C TYR A 281 -11.42 4.55 -7.60
N TRP A 282 -11.11 5.80 -7.90
CA TRP A 282 -11.30 6.88 -6.96
C TRP A 282 -12.78 7.18 -6.78
N ALA A 283 -13.19 7.63 -5.61
CA ALA A 283 -14.59 7.98 -5.32
C ALA A 283 -15.15 9.09 -6.22
N ASP A 284 -14.29 9.87 -6.89
CA ASP A 284 -14.65 10.85 -7.91
C ASP A 284 -14.88 10.23 -9.31
N GLY A 285 -14.76 8.92 -9.43
CA GLY A 285 -14.94 8.15 -10.68
C GLY A 285 -13.72 8.10 -11.57
N GLN A 286 -12.58 8.65 -11.16
CA GLN A 286 -11.33 8.51 -11.93
C GLN A 286 -10.75 7.10 -11.74
N THR A 287 -10.04 6.62 -12.76
CA THR A 287 -9.39 5.31 -12.71
C THR A 287 -8.20 5.34 -11.76
N PHE A 288 -8.15 4.39 -10.83
CA PHE A 288 -6.96 4.11 -10.04
C PHE A 288 -6.07 3.13 -10.81
N ASN A 289 -4.81 3.46 -11.02
CA ASN A 289 -3.92 2.60 -11.79
C ASN A 289 -3.42 1.41 -10.93
N LEU A 290 -4.15 0.30 -10.99
CA LEU A 290 -3.84 -0.95 -10.27
C LEU A 290 -2.52 -1.61 -10.67
N TYR A 291 -2.04 -1.33 -11.88
CA TYR A 291 -0.84 -1.97 -12.45
C TYR A 291 0.37 -1.02 -12.48
N ASN A 292 0.35 0.02 -11.66
CA ASN A 292 1.50 0.90 -11.53
C ASN A 292 2.67 0.16 -10.85
N ALA A 293 3.85 0.22 -11.44
CA ALA A 293 5.06 -0.36 -10.86
C ALA A 293 5.40 0.19 -9.47
N SER A 294 4.95 1.41 -9.16
CA SER A 294 5.14 2.07 -7.87
C SER A 294 3.95 1.89 -6.93
N MET A 295 3.10 0.86 -7.11
CA MET A 295 1.98 0.64 -6.20
C MET A 295 2.46 0.13 -4.84
N GLY A 296 3.35 -0.86 -4.82
CA GLY A 296 3.87 -1.48 -3.61
C GLY A 296 2.81 -2.04 -2.65
N GLY A 297 3.25 -2.51 -1.51
CA GLY A 297 2.40 -2.95 -0.41
C GLY A 297 1.60 -4.22 -0.65
N ASP A 298 0.80 -4.57 0.36
CA ASP A 298 -0.11 -5.72 0.33
C ASP A 298 -0.99 -5.71 -0.94
N LEU A 299 -1.45 -4.52 -1.35
CA LEU A 299 -2.35 -4.37 -2.49
C LEU A 299 -1.68 -4.78 -3.80
N ALA A 300 -0.42 -4.38 -4.02
CA ALA A 300 0.34 -4.79 -5.20
C ALA A 300 0.55 -6.31 -5.24
N GLY A 301 0.92 -6.90 -4.09
CA GLY A 301 1.07 -8.35 -3.95
C GLY A 301 -0.21 -9.11 -4.29
N LEU A 302 -1.34 -8.66 -3.75
CA LEU A 302 -2.67 -9.26 -4.00
C LEU A 302 -3.09 -9.15 -5.47
N ILE A 303 -2.90 -7.98 -6.11
CA ILE A 303 -3.26 -7.78 -7.52
C ILE A 303 -2.41 -8.67 -8.43
N GLN A 304 -1.11 -8.74 -8.18
CA GLN A 304 -0.21 -9.59 -8.95
C GLN A 304 -0.55 -11.08 -8.79
N MET A 305 -0.95 -11.50 -7.60
CA MET A 305 -1.39 -12.88 -7.36
C MET A 305 -2.76 -13.18 -7.98
N ARG A 306 -3.68 -12.22 -8.01
CA ARG A 306 -5.02 -12.39 -8.57
C ARG A 306 -5.03 -12.38 -10.10
N ASP A 307 -4.37 -11.39 -10.69
CA ASP A 307 -4.42 -11.11 -12.14
C ASP A 307 -3.17 -11.65 -12.86
N GLY A 308 -2.19 -12.18 -12.13
CA GLY A 308 -0.90 -12.62 -12.67
C GLY A 308 -0.03 -11.43 -13.11
N ASN A 309 0.93 -11.70 -13.98
CA ASN A 309 1.84 -10.67 -14.49
C ASN A 309 1.24 -9.80 -15.61
N ASN A 310 -0.06 -9.58 -15.56
CA ASN A 310 -0.82 -8.88 -16.63
C ASN A 310 -0.59 -7.36 -16.65
N GLY A 311 0.09 -6.79 -15.63
CA GLY A 311 0.52 -5.40 -15.64
C GLY A 311 1.53 -5.07 -16.75
N GLU A 312 2.22 -6.08 -17.27
CA GLU A 312 3.17 -5.98 -18.38
C GLU A 312 2.58 -6.39 -19.74
N ASN A 313 1.25 -6.49 -19.83
CA ASN A 313 0.60 -6.83 -21.09
C ASN A 313 0.93 -5.81 -22.16
N PHE A 314 1.19 -6.35 -23.35
CA PHE A 314 1.56 -5.57 -24.53
C PHE A 314 0.52 -4.46 -24.80
N THR A 315 0.99 -3.23 -24.76
CA THR A 315 0.26 -2.06 -25.27
C THR A 315 0.94 -1.58 -26.53
N GLY A 316 0.26 -1.67 -27.65
CA GLY A 316 0.87 -1.29 -28.92
C GLY A 316 -0.11 -1.44 -30.09
N GLU A 317 0.43 -1.25 -31.29
CA GLU A 317 -0.32 -1.46 -32.53
C GLU A 317 0.06 -2.82 -33.09
N ILE A 318 -0.93 -3.68 -33.31
CA ILE A 318 -0.75 -4.96 -34.01
C ILE A 318 -1.28 -4.79 -35.42
N THR A 319 -0.40 -5.04 -36.39
CA THR A 319 -0.76 -5.07 -37.80
C THR A 319 -1.05 -6.51 -38.20
N ALA A 320 -2.33 -6.83 -38.43
CA ALA A 320 -2.72 -8.11 -38.97
C ALA A 320 -2.79 -8.02 -40.50
N THR A 321 -2.16 -8.96 -41.19
CA THR A 321 -2.30 -9.11 -42.65
C THR A 321 -3.51 -9.99 -42.92
N GLY A 322 -4.54 -9.41 -43.52
CA GLY A 322 -5.76 -10.12 -43.91
C GLY A 322 -6.61 -9.22 -44.81
N THR A 323 -7.37 -9.82 -45.70
CA THR A 323 -8.32 -9.08 -46.57
C THR A 323 -9.60 -8.79 -45.82
N THR A 324 -9.85 -7.54 -45.49
CA THR A 324 -11.17 -7.07 -44.99
C THR A 324 -11.84 -6.21 -46.04
N THR A 325 -13.14 -6.41 -46.24
CA THR A 325 -13.97 -5.59 -47.15
C THR A 325 -14.83 -4.67 -46.28
N ASP A 326 -14.70 -3.36 -46.48
CA ASP A 326 -15.53 -2.38 -45.79
C ASP A 326 -16.99 -2.35 -46.30
N ALA A 327 -17.84 -1.56 -45.66
CA ALA A 327 -19.28 -1.45 -46.02
C ALA A 327 -19.50 -0.91 -47.45
N ASP A 328 -18.47 -0.26 -48.03
CA ASP A 328 -18.50 0.29 -49.39
C ASP A 328 -17.93 -0.69 -50.43
N GLY A 329 -17.60 -1.93 -50.02
CA GLY A 329 -17.11 -2.97 -50.91
C GLY A 329 -15.63 -2.87 -51.29
N LYS A 330 -14.87 -2.02 -50.60
CA LYS A 330 -13.43 -1.84 -50.83
C LYS A 330 -12.63 -2.79 -49.97
N THR A 331 -11.74 -3.54 -50.58
CA THR A 331 -10.85 -4.51 -49.90
C THR A 331 -9.60 -3.82 -49.39
N HIS A 332 -9.25 -4.11 -48.14
CA HIS A 332 -8.01 -3.70 -47.50
C HIS A 332 -7.19 -4.92 -47.10
N ASP A 333 -5.91 -4.92 -47.44
CA ASP A 333 -4.99 -6.06 -47.23
C ASP A 333 -4.32 -6.03 -45.85
N THR A 334 -4.44 -4.94 -45.11
CA THR A 334 -3.89 -4.77 -43.77
C THR A 334 -4.86 -4.04 -42.87
N VAL A 335 -5.06 -4.58 -41.67
CA VAL A 335 -5.79 -3.94 -40.59
C VAL A 335 -4.84 -3.67 -39.43
N THR A 336 -4.68 -2.40 -39.07
CA THR A 336 -3.92 -2.00 -37.90
C THR A 336 -4.91 -1.82 -36.73
N VAL A 337 -4.75 -2.64 -35.71
CA VAL A 337 -5.55 -2.57 -34.49
C VAL A 337 -4.69 -2.03 -33.37
N LYS A 338 -5.15 -0.95 -32.75
CA LYS A 338 -4.53 -0.42 -31.54
C LYS A 338 -4.99 -1.27 -30.36
N VAL A 339 -4.07 -2.01 -29.78
CA VAL A 339 -4.33 -2.87 -28.63
C VAL A 339 -3.89 -2.13 -27.38
N THR A 340 -4.84 -1.81 -26.52
CA THR A 340 -4.58 -1.14 -25.24
C THR A 340 -4.23 -2.14 -24.13
N LYS A 341 -4.65 -3.40 -24.27
CA LYS A 341 -4.23 -4.54 -23.46
C LYS A 341 -4.29 -5.78 -24.35
N ALA A 342 -3.17 -6.46 -24.56
CA ALA A 342 -3.14 -7.75 -25.23
C ALA A 342 -2.91 -8.84 -24.20
N TYR A 343 -3.76 -9.84 -24.22
CA TYR A 343 -3.53 -11.10 -23.52
C TYR A 343 -2.70 -12.00 -24.43
N LEU A 344 -1.51 -12.35 -23.98
CA LEU A 344 -0.66 -13.37 -24.61
C LEU A 344 -0.90 -14.72 -23.94
#